data_a69c25bdaf5eb2a187b1ae92e9cc71e2
#
_entry.id   a69c25bdaf5eb2a187b1ae92e9cc71e2
#
_cell.length_a   1.000
_cell.length_b   1.000
_cell.length_c   1.000
_cell.angle_alpha   90.00
_cell.angle_beta   90.00
_cell.angle_gamma   90.00
#
_symmetry.space_group_name_H-M   'P 1'
#
loop_
_entity.id
_entity.type
_entity.pdbx_description
1 polymer ?
#
loop_
_entity_poly.entity_id
_entity_poly.type
_entity_poly.pdbx_seq_one_letter_code
_entity_poly.pdbx_strand_id
1 'polypeptide(L)'
;MYGGSIRLFHHVNEKNGVEFSSIDCCRDDVESYVKENTKAIYIETPTNPMMNVTDIRKMADIAKRHNLILIVDNTFMSPYFQNPLALGADVVIHSGTKYLSGHNDTLAGFIVTNREDIQEKLRFLIKTTGAGLAPFDCWMVLRGMKTLGIRMERSQE
;
A
#
# COMPACT_ATOMS: atom_id res chain seq x y z
N MET A 1 3.31 -3.98 -10.41
CA MET A 1 3.74 -3.45 -9.09
C MET A 1 4.86 -2.45 -9.29
N TYR A 2 4.88 -1.40 -8.48
CA TYR A 2 5.89 -0.34 -8.53
C TYR A 2 7.31 -0.89 -8.32
N GLY A 3 8.26 -0.45 -9.17
CA GLY A 3 9.63 -0.96 -9.15
C GLY A 3 10.40 -0.72 -7.84
N GLY A 4 10.03 0.31 -7.07
CA GLY A 4 10.58 0.57 -5.74
C GLY A 4 10.19 -0.49 -4.72
N SER A 5 8.94 -0.95 -4.75
CA SER A 5 8.46 -2.04 -3.90
C SER A 5 9.15 -3.36 -4.25
N ILE A 6 9.30 -3.65 -5.56
CA ILE A 6 10.05 -4.84 -6.03
C ILE A 6 11.50 -4.81 -5.55
N ARG A 7 12.18 -3.66 -5.67
CA ARG A 7 13.55 -3.51 -5.17
C ARG A 7 13.64 -3.73 -3.66
N LEU A 8 12.70 -3.19 -2.89
CA LEU A 8 12.66 -3.40 -1.44
C LEU A 8 12.53 -4.90 -1.11
N PHE A 9 11.61 -5.58 -1.79
CA PHE A 9 11.36 -7.00 -1.54
C PHE A 9 12.58 -7.85 -1.86
N HIS A 10 13.10 -7.78 -3.07
CA HIS A 10 14.18 -8.66 -3.53
C HIS A 10 15.57 -8.26 -3.06
N HIS A 11 15.86 -6.97 -2.87
CA HIS A 11 17.22 -6.54 -2.51
C HIS A 11 17.43 -6.30 -1.02
N VAL A 12 16.34 -6.12 -0.26
CA VAL A 12 16.42 -5.87 1.19
C VAL A 12 15.75 -7.00 1.96
N ASN A 13 14.48 -7.27 1.72
CA ASN A 13 13.71 -8.16 2.58
C ASN A 13 14.09 -9.63 2.38
N GLU A 14 14.38 -10.09 1.16
CA GLU A 14 14.89 -11.45 0.92
C GLU A 14 16.22 -11.71 1.64
N LYS A 15 17.10 -10.72 1.70
CA LYS A 15 18.37 -10.84 2.46
C LYS A 15 18.14 -10.96 3.98
N ASN A 16 16.98 -10.55 4.45
CA ASN A 16 16.55 -10.68 5.84
C ASN A 16 15.63 -11.90 6.07
N GLY A 17 15.60 -12.85 5.14
CA GLY A 17 14.90 -14.12 5.27
C GLY A 17 13.42 -14.07 4.95
N VAL A 18 12.93 -13.03 4.26
CA VAL A 18 11.54 -12.96 3.80
C VAL A 18 11.44 -13.54 2.39
N GLU A 19 10.58 -14.53 2.19
CA GLU A 19 10.32 -15.13 0.88
C GLU A 19 9.16 -14.43 0.18
N PHE A 20 9.25 -14.29 -1.14
CA PHE A 20 8.20 -13.69 -1.98
C PHE A 20 7.78 -14.63 -3.11
N SER A 21 6.47 -14.72 -3.33
CA SER A 21 5.90 -15.29 -4.55
C SER A 21 5.27 -14.16 -5.36
N SER A 22 5.79 -13.89 -6.56
CA SER A 22 5.25 -12.87 -7.46
C SER A 22 4.26 -13.51 -8.42
N ILE A 23 3.01 -13.05 -8.41
CA ILE A 23 1.90 -13.61 -9.18
C ILE A 23 1.11 -12.51 -9.89
N ASP A 24 0.39 -12.86 -10.94
CA ASP A 24 -0.59 -11.97 -11.56
C ASP A 24 -1.98 -12.24 -10.96
N CYS A 25 -2.40 -11.40 -10.00
CA CYS A 25 -3.69 -11.54 -9.31
C CYS A 25 -4.91 -11.46 -10.24
N CYS A 26 -4.75 -11.03 -11.51
CA CYS A 26 -5.82 -11.00 -12.49
C CYS A 26 -5.99 -12.34 -13.23
N ARG A 27 -4.95 -13.18 -13.25
CA ARG A 27 -4.89 -14.40 -14.06
C ARG A 27 -4.68 -15.65 -13.22
N ASP A 28 -3.90 -15.54 -12.16
CA ASP A 28 -3.48 -16.67 -11.35
C ASP A 28 -4.49 -16.97 -10.23
N ASP A 29 -4.55 -18.23 -9.83
CA ASP A 29 -5.22 -18.61 -8.61
C ASP A 29 -4.34 -18.29 -7.41
N VAL A 30 -4.62 -17.16 -6.74
CA VAL A 30 -3.84 -16.65 -5.61
C VAL A 30 -3.75 -17.68 -4.48
N GLU A 31 -4.80 -18.45 -4.23
CA GLU A 31 -4.84 -19.45 -3.17
C GLU A 31 -3.81 -20.57 -3.36
N SER A 32 -3.53 -20.96 -4.60
CA SER A 32 -2.55 -22.01 -4.91
C SER A 32 -1.11 -21.63 -4.55
N TYR A 33 -0.83 -20.35 -4.34
CA TYR A 33 0.48 -19.83 -3.94
C TYR A 33 0.62 -19.63 -2.42
N VAL A 34 -0.45 -19.86 -1.66
CA VAL A 34 -0.40 -19.75 -0.20
C VAL A 34 0.32 -20.98 0.38
N LYS A 35 1.36 -20.73 1.16
CA LYS A 35 2.18 -21.74 1.85
C LYS A 35 1.98 -21.62 3.37
N GLU A 36 2.44 -22.62 4.12
CA GLU A 36 2.37 -22.60 5.60
C GLU A 36 3.08 -21.40 6.23
N ASN A 37 4.17 -20.94 5.61
CA ASN A 37 4.92 -19.77 6.08
C ASN A 37 4.42 -18.45 5.51
N THR A 38 3.39 -18.42 4.67
CA THR A 38 2.80 -17.18 4.14
C THR A 38 2.21 -16.35 5.29
N LYS A 39 2.48 -15.04 5.29
CA LYS A 39 2.02 -14.09 6.31
C LYS A 39 1.16 -12.98 5.77
N ALA A 40 1.33 -12.62 4.50
CA ALA A 40 0.61 -11.50 3.91
C ALA A 40 0.39 -11.70 2.40
N ILE A 41 -0.66 -11.06 1.92
CA ILE A 41 -0.91 -10.78 0.51
C ILE A 41 -0.66 -9.29 0.31
N TYR A 42 0.24 -8.91 -0.60
CA TYR A 42 0.49 -7.53 -0.98
C TYR A 42 0.00 -7.30 -2.41
N ILE A 43 -0.91 -6.36 -2.59
CA ILE A 43 -1.41 -5.98 -3.91
C ILE A 43 -1.26 -4.47 -4.13
N GLU A 44 -1.11 -4.10 -5.39
CA GLU A 44 -1.20 -2.72 -5.87
C GLU A 44 -2.33 -2.68 -6.90
N THR A 45 -3.32 -1.81 -6.71
CA THR A 45 -4.47 -1.78 -7.62
C THR A 45 -5.02 -0.35 -7.78
N PRO A 46 -5.05 0.18 -9.05
CA PRO A 46 -4.44 -0.35 -10.27
C PRO A 46 -2.91 -0.45 -10.20
N THR A 47 -2.31 -1.35 -10.99
CA THR A 47 -0.85 -1.59 -10.98
C THR A 47 -0.09 -0.55 -11.82
N ASN A 48 1.12 -0.20 -11.39
CA ASN A 48 2.07 0.57 -12.19
C ASN A 48 3.05 -0.39 -12.93
N PRO A 49 3.23 -0.33 -14.27
CA PRO A 49 2.58 0.61 -15.20
C PRO A 49 1.36 0.04 -15.93
N MET A 50 1.02 -1.24 -15.74
CA MET A 50 0.09 -1.99 -16.59
C MET A 50 -1.38 -1.67 -16.33
N MET A 51 -1.71 -0.91 -15.29
CA MET A 51 -3.07 -0.53 -14.90
C MET A 51 -4.03 -1.73 -14.68
N ASN A 52 -3.48 -2.89 -14.33
CA ASN A 52 -4.28 -4.06 -13.98
C ASN A 52 -5.03 -3.81 -12.68
N VAL A 53 -6.31 -4.19 -12.65
CA VAL A 53 -7.18 -4.00 -11.48
C VAL A 53 -7.42 -5.34 -10.80
N THR A 54 -7.17 -5.37 -9.50
CA THR A 54 -7.40 -6.54 -8.63
C THR A 54 -8.60 -6.28 -7.72
N ASP A 55 -9.50 -7.27 -7.60
CA ASP A 55 -10.62 -7.20 -6.68
C ASP A 55 -10.14 -7.33 -5.21
N ILE A 56 -10.22 -6.21 -4.48
CA ILE A 56 -9.77 -6.13 -3.08
C ILE A 56 -10.61 -7.04 -2.18
N ARG A 57 -11.95 -7.14 -2.39
CA ARG A 57 -12.83 -7.97 -1.58
C ARG A 57 -12.48 -9.45 -1.74
N LYS A 58 -12.26 -9.89 -2.97
CA LYS A 58 -11.81 -11.26 -3.25
C LYS A 58 -10.49 -11.56 -2.54
N MET A 59 -9.53 -10.64 -2.57
CA MET A 59 -8.25 -10.81 -1.87
C MET A 59 -8.42 -10.81 -0.35
N ALA A 60 -9.32 -9.99 0.18
CA ALA A 60 -9.64 -9.95 1.62
C ALA A 60 -10.26 -11.28 2.09
N ASP A 61 -11.15 -11.87 1.30
CA ASP A 61 -11.74 -13.17 1.60
C ASP A 61 -10.68 -14.28 1.62
N ILE A 62 -9.75 -14.29 0.67
CA ILE A 62 -8.62 -15.22 0.66
C ILE A 62 -7.74 -15.01 1.89
N ALA A 63 -7.33 -13.78 2.15
CA ALA A 63 -6.49 -13.44 3.30
C ALA A 63 -7.14 -13.91 4.62
N LYS A 64 -8.44 -13.68 4.78
CA LYS A 64 -9.20 -14.09 5.97
C LYS A 64 -9.26 -15.62 6.14
N ARG A 65 -9.50 -16.37 5.04
CA ARG A 65 -9.55 -17.83 5.11
C ARG A 65 -8.22 -18.44 5.55
N HIS A 66 -7.11 -17.83 5.17
CA HIS A 66 -5.76 -18.30 5.47
C HIS A 66 -5.07 -17.56 6.63
N ASN A 67 -5.81 -16.70 7.36
CA ASN A 67 -5.28 -15.89 8.46
C ASN A 67 -4.04 -15.06 8.05
N LEU A 68 -4.11 -14.45 6.87
CA LEU A 68 -3.07 -13.59 6.31
C LEU A 68 -3.42 -12.12 6.48
N ILE A 69 -2.42 -11.25 6.42
CA ILE A 69 -2.58 -9.80 6.38
C ILE A 69 -2.76 -9.38 4.91
N LEU A 70 -3.84 -8.65 4.60
CA LEU A 70 -3.99 -8.01 3.29
C LEU A 70 -3.45 -6.60 3.31
N ILE A 71 -2.42 -6.34 2.50
CA ILE A 71 -1.78 -5.04 2.31
C ILE A 71 -2.12 -4.52 0.92
N VAL A 72 -2.67 -3.32 0.83
CA VAL A 72 -3.06 -2.69 -0.43
C VAL A 72 -2.30 -1.39 -0.64
N ASP A 73 -1.50 -1.32 -1.69
CA ASP A 73 -0.97 -0.05 -2.18
C ASP A 73 -2.04 0.67 -3.01
N ASN A 74 -2.56 1.75 -2.44
CA ASN A 74 -3.66 2.54 -2.98
C ASN A 74 -3.20 3.88 -3.56
N THR A 75 -1.95 3.97 -3.96
CA THR A 75 -1.33 5.22 -4.39
C THR A 75 -2.05 5.88 -5.56
N PHE A 76 -2.44 5.10 -6.59
CA PHE A 76 -3.10 5.65 -7.78
C PHE A 76 -4.51 6.16 -7.52
N MET A 77 -5.31 5.39 -6.80
CA MET A 77 -6.71 5.77 -6.56
C MET A 77 -6.83 6.84 -5.47
N SER A 78 -5.85 6.95 -4.60
CA SER A 78 -5.92 7.78 -3.39
C SER A 78 -7.12 7.41 -2.49
N PRO A 79 -7.26 7.95 -1.28
CA PRO A 79 -8.46 7.72 -0.48
C PRO A 79 -9.71 8.40 -1.05
N TYR A 80 -9.55 9.22 -2.08
CA TYR A 80 -10.67 9.90 -2.73
C TYR A 80 -11.54 8.94 -3.55
N PHE A 81 -10.93 8.08 -4.38
CA PHE A 81 -11.68 7.15 -5.24
C PHE A 81 -11.80 5.74 -4.66
N GLN A 82 -10.89 5.32 -3.78
CA GLN A 82 -10.90 3.96 -3.26
C GLN A 82 -10.52 3.92 -1.78
N ASN A 83 -11.32 3.20 -0.98
CA ASN A 83 -11.07 2.98 0.44
C ASN A 83 -10.87 1.48 0.72
N PRO A 84 -9.63 0.97 0.63
CA PRO A 84 -9.36 -0.46 0.78
C PRO A 84 -9.70 -1.02 2.17
N LEU A 85 -9.61 -0.22 3.25
CA LEU A 85 -10.01 -0.67 4.60
C LEU A 85 -11.50 -1.04 4.64
N ALA A 86 -12.36 -0.24 3.98
CA ALA A 86 -13.79 -0.55 3.87
C ALA A 86 -14.08 -1.78 2.98
N LEU A 87 -13.11 -2.20 2.18
CA LEU A 87 -13.17 -3.36 1.30
C LEU A 87 -12.52 -4.61 1.92
N GLY A 88 -12.03 -4.51 3.17
CA GLY A 88 -11.50 -5.64 3.93
C GLY A 88 -9.97 -5.73 3.99
N ALA A 89 -9.24 -4.72 3.51
CA ALA A 89 -7.80 -4.65 3.71
C ALA A 89 -7.45 -4.40 5.20
N ASP A 90 -6.37 -5.02 5.68
CA ASP A 90 -5.82 -4.77 7.02
C ASP A 90 -4.91 -3.53 7.03
N VAL A 91 -4.17 -3.32 5.95
CA VAL A 91 -3.19 -2.25 5.81
C VAL A 91 -3.32 -1.59 4.45
N VAL A 92 -3.29 -0.28 4.43
CA VAL A 92 -3.25 0.51 3.19
C VAL A 92 -1.97 1.32 3.16
N ILE A 93 -1.31 1.30 2.01
CA ILE A 93 -0.10 2.07 1.75
C ILE A 93 -0.41 3.16 0.72
N HIS A 94 0.15 4.33 0.92
CA HIS A 94 0.15 5.41 -0.05
C HIS A 94 1.55 6.00 -0.22
N SER A 95 2.00 6.15 -1.45
CA SER A 95 3.04 7.13 -1.74
C SER A 95 2.43 8.53 -1.65
N GLY A 96 2.69 9.21 -0.53
CA GLY A 96 2.26 10.59 -0.34
C GLY A 96 2.92 11.56 -1.33
N THR A 97 4.05 11.17 -1.90
CA THR A 97 4.78 11.85 -2.99
C THR A 97 3.91 12.12 -4.22
N LYS A 98 2.88 11.29 -4.46
CA LYS A 98 2.03 11.34 -5.65
C LYS A 98 0.81 12.24 -5.41
N TYR A 99 -0.39 11.73 -5.56
CA TYR A 99 -1.61 12.52 -5.49
C TYR A 99 -1.88 13.20 -4.14
N LEU A 100 -1.43 12.61 -3.02
CA LEU A 100 -1.70 13.21 -1.71
C LEU A 100 -1.01 14.57 -1.54
N SER A 101 0.29 14.69 -1.84
CA SER A 101 0.94 16.01 -1.88
C SER A 101 0.60 16.77 -3.17
N GLY A 102 0.65 16.07 -4.31
CA GLY A 102 0.13 16.51 -5.60
C GLY A 102 0.92 17.60 -6.34
N HIS A 103 2.10 18.00 -5.85
CA HIS A 103 2.86 19.13 -6.38
C HIS A 103 4.31 18.79 -6.74
N ASN A 104 4.71 17.52 -6.64
CA ASN A 104 6.07 17.04 -6.93
C ASN A 104 7.19 17.74 -6.13
N ASP A 105 6.90 18.17 -4.93
CA ASP A 105 7.74 19.02 -4.10
C ASP A 105 8.10 18.39 -2.75
N THR A 106 7.63 17.18 -2.45
CA THR A 106 7.97 16.42 -1.25
C THR A 106 7.97 14.91 -1.50
N LEU A 107 8.72 14.20 -0.68
CA LEU A 107 8.72 12.73 -0.61
C LEU A 107 8.03 12.29 0.68
N ALA A 108 6.94 11.55 0.55
CA ALA A 108 6.19 11.10 1.71
C ALA A 108 5.63 9.68 1.49
N GLY A 109 5.47 8.93 2.58
CA GLY A 109 4.78 7.64 2.59
C GLY A 109 3.83 7.56 3.76
N PHE A 110 2.70 6.88 3.58
CA PHE A 110 1.71 6.67 4.62
C PHE A 110 1.33 5.20 4.71
N ILE A 111 1.21 4.72 5.95
CA ILE A 111 0.66 3.41 6.26
C ILE A 111 -0.56 3.64 7.14
N VAL A 112 -1.70 3.11 6.72
CA VAL A 112 -2.99 3.28 7.40
C VAL A 112 -3.54 1.92 7.77
N THR A 113 -3.98 1.75 9.01
CA THR A 113 -4.59 0.52 9.51
C THR A 113 -5.58 0.82 10.63
N ASN A 114 -6.63 -0.01 10.74
CA ASN A 114 -7.55 -0.02 11.87
C ASN A 114 -7.16 -1.08 12.93
N ARG A 115 -6.11 -1.86 12.68
CA ARG A 115 -5.65 -2.92 13.59
C ARG A 115 -4.66 -2.37 14.60
N GLU A 116 -5.02 -2.42 15.89
CA GLU A 116 -4.18 -1.93 17.01
C GLU A 116 -2.84 -2.67 17.09
N ASP A 117 -2.85 -4.01 16.93
CA ASP A 117 -1.65 -4.85 16.96
C ASP A 117 -0.62 -4.47 15.89
N ILE A 118 -1.07 -4.08 14.71
CA ILE A 118 -0.22 -3.59 13.62
C ILE A 118 0.22 -2.15 13.91
N GLN A 119 -0.67 -1.30 14.38
CA GLN A 119 -0.40 0.09 14.69
C GLN A 119 0.73 0.24 15.73
N GLU A 120 0.69 -0.56 16.80
CA GLU A 120 1.73 -0.55 17.84
C GLU A 120 3.10 -0.92 17.27
N LYS A 121 3.17 -1.98 16.47
CA LYS A 121 4.41 -2.42 15.80
C LYS A 121 4.95 -1.36 14.85
N LEU A 122 4.09 -0.74 14.06
CA LEU A 122 4.48 0.32 13.12
C LEU A 122 4.99 1.55 13.85
N ARG A 123 4.34 1.98 14.92
CA ARG A 123 4.81 3.12 15.76
C ARG A 123 6.18 2.83 16.36
N PHE A 124 6.38 1.62 16.87
CA PHE A 124 7.68 1.19 17.38
C PHE A 124 8.76 1.26 16.30
N LEU A 125 8.49 0.70 15.11
CA LEU A 125 9.43 0.71 13.99
C LEU A 125 9.77 2.13 13.53
N ILE A 126 8.79 3.00 13.33
CA ILE A 126 9.01 4.39 12.90
C ILE A 126 9.89 5.13 13.92
N LYS A 127 9.60 4.96 15.22
CA LYS A 127 10.38 5.57 16.30
C LYS A 127 11.83 5.05 16.32
N THR A 128 12.00 3.74 16.12
CA THR A 128 13.31 3.07 16.22
C THR A 128 14.20 3.36 15.02
N THR A 129 13.62 3.37 13.83
CA THR A 129 14.36 3.60 12.57
C THR A 129 14.53 5.06 12.21
N GLY A 130 13.76 5.96 12.85
CA GLY A 130 13.76 7.38 12.51
C GLY A 130 13.07 7.70 11.18
N ALA A 131 12.25 6.79 10.64
CA ALA A 131 11.56 6.95 9.35
C ALA A 131 10.34 7.91 9.42
N GLY A 132 10.35 8.85 10.36
CA GLY A 132 9.31 9.88 10.48
C GLY A 132 9.46 10.97 9.42
N LEU A 133 8.33 11.45 8.90
CA LEU A 133 8.31 12.57 7.97
C LEU A 133 8.70 13.88 8.70
N ALA A 134 9.53 14.71 8.06
CA ALA A 134 9.92 16.00 8.63
C ALA A 134 8.72 16.96 8.77
N PRO A 135 8.67 17.85 9.77
CA PRO A 135 7.53 18.75 9.99
C PRO A 135 7.19 19.62 8.78
N PHE A 136 8.18 20.06 8.01
CA PHE A 136 7.96 20.86 6.81
C PHE A 136 7.27 20.01 5.71
N ASP A 137 7.72 18.78 5.50
CA ASP A 137 7.07 17.87 4.54
C ASP A 137 5.64 17.51 4.98
N CYS A 138 5.40 17.33 6.28
CA CYS A 138 4.05 17.16 6.81
C CYS A 138 3.14 18.35 6.44
N TRP A 139 3.63 19.57 6.59
CA TRP A 139 2.90 20.78 6.23
C TRP A 139 2.62 20.83 4.72
N MET A 140 3.61 20.51 3.89
CA MET A 140 3.47 20.46 2.43
C MET A 140 2.37 19.48 2.01
N VAL A 141 2.38 18.26 2.56
CA VAL A 141 1.34 17.26 2.27
C VAL A 141 -0.03 17.72 2.74
N LEU A 142 -0.16 18.23 3.97
CA LEU A 142 -1.42 18.74 4.50
C LEU A 142 -1.99 19.85 3.61
N ARG A 143 -1.12 20.74 3.11
CA ARG A 143 -1.51 21.80 2.17
C ARG A 143 -1.98 21.21 0.84
N GLY A 144 -1.24 20.25 0.27
CA GLY A 144 -1.58 19.58 -0.99
C GLY A 144 -2.90 18.82 -0.93
N MET A 145 -3.17 18.15 0.20
CA MET A 145 -4.42 17.38 0.39
C MET A 145 -5.69 18.24 0.31
N LYS A 146 -5.62 19.55 0.57
CA LYS A 146 -6.79 20.45 0.47
C LYS A 146 -7.37 20.53 -0.94
N THR A 147 -6.58 20.23 -1.95
CA THR A 147 -7.02 20.22 -3.36
C THR A 147 -7.12 18.83 -3.95
N LEU A 148 -6.99 17.78 -3.12
CA LEU A 148 -6.96 16.39 -3.59
C LEU A 148 -8.18 16.04 -4.46
N GLY A 149 -9.40 16.34 -3.99
CA GLY A 149 -10.63 16.02 -4.73
C GLY A 149 -10.64 16.62 -6.13
N ILE A 150 -10.40 17.94 -6.24
CA ILE A 150 -10.37 18.65 -7.53
C ILE A 150 -9.32 18.05 -8.48
N ARG A 151 -8.13 17.72 -7.96
CA ARG A 151 -7.05 17.12 -8.77
C ARG A 151 -7.35 15.70 -9.20
N MET A 152 -7.99 14.91 -8.33
CA MET A 152 -8.40 13.54 -8.68
C MET A 152 -9.49 13.54 -9.75
N GLU A 153 -10.50 14.38 -9.61
CA GLU A 153 -11.58 14.53 -10.62
C GLU A 153 -10.99 14.94 -11.97
N ARG A 154 -10.12 15.95 -11.99
CA ARG A 154 -9.51 16.41 -13.23
C ARG A 154 -8.58 15.35 -13.86
N SER A 155 -7.96 14.50 -13.05
CA SER A 155 -7.03 13.47 -13.56
C SER A 155 -7.73 12.29 -14.23
N GLN A 156 -9.04 12.10 -14.04
CA GLN A 156 -9.81 11.03 -14.69
C GLN A 156 -10.49 11.46 -15.99
N GLU A 157 -10.58 12.75 -16.28
CA GLU A 157 -11.08 13.31 -17.54
C GLU A 157 -10.09 13.10 -18.69
#